data_38d15c933c079458a7826f63516bebfe
#
_entry.id   38d15c933c079458a7826f63516bebfe
#
_cell.length_a   1.000
_cell.length_b   1.000
_cell.length_c   1.000
_cell.angle_alpha   90.00
_cell.angle_beta   90.00
_cell.angle_gamma   90.00
#
_symmetry.space_group_name_H-M   'P 1'
#
loop_
_entity.id
_entity.type
_entity.pdbx_description
1 polymer ?
#
loop_
_entity_poly.entity_id
_entity_poly.type
_entity_poly.pdbx_seq_one_letter_code
_entity_poly.pdbx_strand_id
1 'polypeptide(L)'
;MLIEGERIAWVGPRREARDAHSALRIPHSALEVVEVPGVLYPGFVDCHTHAVFGMPRIDDHERRAVGEDYQTIAALGGGILQSVRDLRGRPEAELARLTRSRLQALLAHGSTTVEVKSGYGLDAAAELKQLRVIRELAASEPATLVPTFLAHAVPPEFRERRPEYLRLLCDELIPAVARERLAVACDVFCEPGWFDVAEARTVLTAARRHGLGLKVHADELEGSGGAELAAGLGALSADHLAGISEAGVRALAASDTVAVLLPATMVFLRSRRQAPARRLIEAGAAVALATDFNPGTSPTVGLPLVMALAVSQLGLRHAEALAAVTVNGAAALGLASDRGQIAPGFRADLVACGVSDWREAAYWMGANLVTTVWTGGSACPLRSAPVSLGFHVEA
;
A
#
# COMPACT_ATOMS: atom_id res chain seq x y z
N MET A 1 12.21 -21.67 -13.34
CA MET A 1 11.15 -21.74 -12.32
C MET A 1 10.05 -22.64 -12.85
N LEU A 2 9.41 -23.43 -11.97
CA LEU A 2 8.19 -24.21 -12.25
C LEU A 2 7.08 -23.69 -11.36
N ILE A 3 5.89 -23.56 -11.92
CA ILE A 3 4.68 -23.13 -11.22
C ILE A 3 3.68 -24.27 -11.32
N GLU A 4 3.05 -24.63 -10.19
CA GLU A 4 1.98 -25.60 -10.11
C GLU A 4 0.77 -24.95 -9.45
N GLY A 5 -0.35 -24.87 -10.18
CA GLY A 5 -1.49 -24.09 -9.75
C GLY A 5 -1.10 -22.63 -9.53
N GLU A 6 -1.38 -22.12 -8.35
CA GLU A 6 -1.07 -20.72 -8.00
C GLU A 6 0.30 -20.54 -7.31
N ARG A 7 1.12 -21.61 -7.18
CA ARG A 7 2.34 -21.57 -6.36
C ARG A 7 3.59 -21.92 -7.16
N ILE A 8 4.70 -21.35 -6.72
CA ILE A 8 6.03 -21.68 -7.21
C ILE A 8 6.41 -23.03 -6.62
N ALA A 9 6.61 -24.01 -7.49
CA ALA A 9 7.01 -25.36 -7.09
C ALA A 9 8.54 -25.50 -7.04
N TRP A 10 9.26 -24.80 -7.93
CA TRP A 10 10.72 -24.86 -8.00
C TRP A 10 11.32 -23.62 -8.65
N VAL A 11 12.52 -23.25 -8.20
CA VAL A 11 13.34 -22.15 -8.76
C VAL A 11 14.77 -22.62 -8.90
N GLY A 12 15.38 -22.41 -10.07
CA GLY A 12 16.78 -22.78 -10.31
C GLY A 12 17.19 -22.59 -11.77
N PRO A 13 18.44 -22.97 -12.10
CA PRO A 13 18.99 -22.87 -13.46
C PRO A 13 18.18 -23.67 -14.47
N ARG A 14 18.00 -23.13 -15.69
CA ARG A 14 17.24 -23.79 -16.78
C ARG A 14 17.70 -25.23 -17.06
N ARG A 15 18.99 -25.52 -16.99
CA ARG A 15 19.57 -26.85 -17.21
C ARG A 15 19.05 -27.91 -16.21
N GLU A 16 18.66 -27.50 -15.01
CA GLU A 16 18.17 -28.36 -13.94
C GLU A 16 16.63 -28.49 -13.94
N ALA A 17 15.94 -27.71 -14.78
CA ALA A 17 14.48 -27.68 -14.81
C ALA A 17 13.85 -29.02 -15.21
N ARG A 18 14.51 -29.82 -16.07
CA ARG A 18 14.01 -31.14 -16.49
C ARG A 18 14.00 -32.15 -15.34
N ASP A 19 15.06 -32.15 -14.53
CA ASP A 19 15.18 -33.05 -13.38
C ASP A 19 14.20 -32.66 -12.30
N ALA A 20 14.08 -31.36 -12.00
CA ALA A 20 13.10 -30.81 -11.09
C ALA A 20 11.66 -31.13 -11.53
N HIS A 21 11.35 -30.97 -12.82
CA HIS A 21 10.04 -31.32 -13.38
C HIS A 21 9.74 -32.82 -13.24
N SER A 22 10.70 -33.69 -13.53
CA SER A 22 10.56 -35.14 -13.37
C SER A 22 10.31 -35.52 -11.90
N ALA A 23 10.99 -34.88 -10.97
CA ALA A 23 10.80 -35.08 -9.53
C ALA A 23 9.41 -34.66 -9.04
N LEU A 24 8.82 -33.63 -9.63
CA LEU A 24 7.45 -33.15 -9.33
C LEU A 24 6.36 -34.00 -9.99
N ARG A 25 6.70 -34.98 -10.85
CA ARG A 25 5.78 -35.86 -11.56
C ARG A 25 4.71 -35.15 -12.40
N ILE A 26 5.01 -33.97 -12.92
CA ILE A 26 4.10 -33.22 -13.79
C ILE A 26 4.14 -33.83 -15.20
N PRO A 27 3.00 -34.12 -15.88
CA PRO A 27 3.02 -34.62 -17.25
C PRO A 27 3.62 -33.62 -18.22
N HIS A 28 4.51 -34.06 -19.10
CA HIS A 28 5.13 -33.17 -20.10
C HIS A 28 4.12 -32.48 -21.03
N SER A 29 3.00 -33.12 -21.31
CA SER A 29 1.90 -32.57 -22.11
C SER A 29 1.14 -31.40 -21.45
N ALA A 30 1.34 -31.18 -20.15
CA ALA A 30 0.69 -30.12 -19.37
C ALA A 30 1.60 -28.89 -19.15
N LEU A 31 2.84 -28.91 -19.68
CA LEU A 31 3.77 -27.81 -19.53
C LEU A 31 3.57 -26.74 -20.61
N GLU A 32 3.19 -25.56 -20.19
CA GLU A 32 3.35 -24.35 -20.97
C GLU A 32 4.69 -23.70 -20.62
N VAL A 33 5.53 -23.43 -21.62
CA VAL A 33 6.83 -22.78 -21.45
C VAL A 33 6.71 -21.32 -21.89
N VAL A 34 6.92 -20.41 -20.94
CA VAL A 34 6.93 -18.98 -21.19
C VAL A 34 8.36 -18.47 -21.06
N GLU A 35 8.89 -17.88 -22.15
CA GLU A 35 10.15 -17.17 -22.13
C GLU A 35 9.91 -15.71 -21.76
N VAL A 36 10.62 -15.24 -20.75
CA VAL A 36 10.50 -13.89 -20.22
C VAL A 36 11.80 -13.15 -20.49
N PRO A 37 11.84 -12.23 -21.47
CA PRO A 37 13.01 -11.40 -21.69
C PRO A 37 13.16 -10.37 -20.58
N GLY A 38 14.39 -10.13 -20.13
CA GLY A 38 14.69 -9.15 -19.08
C GLY A 38 14.74 -9.75 -17.68
N VAL A 39 14.30 -9.00 -16.70
CA VAL A 39 14.36 -9.36 -15.28
C VAL A 39 12.99 -9.69 -14.74
N LEU A 40 12.90 -10.80 -14.01
CA LEU A 40 11.70 -11.23 -13.30
C LEU A 40 11.84 -10.91 -11.82
N TYR A 41 10.84 -10.18 -11.28
CA TYR A 41 10.74 -9.80 -9.88
C TYR A 41 9.56 -10.55 -9.21
N PRO A 42 9.57 -10.69 -7.86
CA PRO A 42 8.34 -10.96 -7.13
C PRO A 42 7.31 -9.89 -7.46
N GLY A 43 6.03 -10.23 -7.44
CA GLY A 43 4.97 -9.24 -7.54
C GLY A 43 5.13 -8.16 -6.47
N PHE A 44 5.03 -6.90 -6.86
CA PHE A 44 5.15 -5.79 -5.91
C PHE A 44 3.94 -5.74 -4.99
N VAL A 45 4.18 -5.35 -3.75
CA VAL A 45 3.18 -5.24 -2.70
C VAL A 45 3.05 -3.77 -2.30
N ASP A 46 1.94 -3.16 -2.67
CA ASP A 46 1.61 -1.79 -2.28
C ASP A 46 0.81 -1.83 -0.97
N CYS A 47 1.53 -1.64 0.13
CA CYS A 47 1.00 -1.85 1.47
C CYS A 47 0.32 -0.62 2.09
N HIS A 48 0.05 0.42 1.29
CA HIS A 48 -0.66 1.62 1.75
C HIS A 48 -1.28 2.37 0.55
N THR A 49 -2.59 2.25 0.36
CA THR A 49 -3.34 3.05 -0.62
C THR A 49 -4.74 3.43 -0.14
N HIS A 50 -5.30 4.49 -0.74
CA HIS A 50 -6.68 4.95 -0.54
C HIS A 50 -7.40 4.97 -1.89
N ALA A 51 -7.38 3.89 -2.66
CA ALA A 51 -7.82 3.85 -4.05
C ALA A 51 -9.33 4.10 -4.25
N VAL A 52 -10.16 3.94 -3.19
CA VAL A 52 -11.61 4.21 -3.26
C VAL A 52 -11.89 5.68 -2.94
N PHE A 53 -11.99 6.48 -3.96
CA PHE A 53 -12.39 7.89 -3.89
C PHE A 53 -13.17 8.30 -5.15
N GLY A 54 -13.86 9.43 -5.10
CA GLY A 54 -14.52 9.99 -6.28
C GLY A 54 -13.54 10.77 -7.18
N MET A 55 -13.51 12.09 -7.06
CA MET A 55 -12.67 12.95 -7.88
C MET A 55 -11.29 13.23 -7.24
N PRO A 56 -10.23 13.45 -8.06
CA PRO A 56 -8.97 13.98 -7.57
C PRO A 56 -9.13 15.44 -7.11
N ARG A 57 -8.27 15.86 -6.18
CA ARG A 57 -8.26 17.23 -5.64
C ARG A 57 -7.30 18.13 -6.43
N ILE A 58 -7.57 18.33 -7.72
CA ILE A 58 -6.71 19.11 -8.63
C ILE A 58 -6.64 20.57 -8.19
N ASP A 59 -7.78 21.16 -7.79
CA ASP A 59 -7.84 22.54 -7.33
C ASP A 59 -7.01 22.79 -6.05
N ASP A 60 -6.98 21.81 -5.12
CA ASP A 60 -6.10 21.89 -3.95
C ASP A 60 -4.63 21.87 -4.35
N HIS A 61 -4.28 21.11 -5.39
CA HIS A 61 -2.91 21.07 -5.90
C HIS A 61 -2.50 22.40 -6.54
N GLU A 62 -3.37 23.01 -7.34
CA GLU A 62 -3.13 24.33 -7.94
C GLU A 62 -2.94 25.40 -6.87
N ARG A 63 -3.80 25.43 -5.84
CA ARG A 63 -3.67 26.37 -4.70
C ARG A 63 -2.36 26.19 -3.94
N ARG A 64 -1.94 24.93 -3.70
CA ARG A 64 -0.62 24.67 -3.10
C ARG A 64 0.54 25.11 -3.98
N ALA A 65 0.41 25.02 -5.29
CA ALA A 65 1.45 25.46 -6.23
C ALA A 65 1.73 26.97 -6.09
N VAL A 66 0.69 27.77 -5.85
CA VAL A 66 0.82 29.23 -5.61
C VAL A 66 1.12 29.59 -4.16
N GLY A 67 1.28 28.61 -3.26
CA GLY A 67 1.77 28.82 -1.89
C GLY A 67 0.68 28.90 -0.80
N GLU A 68 -0.58 28.59 -1.12
CA GLU A 68 -1.61 28.50 -0.09
C GLU A 68 -1.34 27.31 0.84
N ASP A 69 -1.50 27.53 2.14
CA ASP A 69 -1.34 26.50 3.15
C ASP A 69 -2.57 25.58 3.26
N TYR A 70 -2.40 24.48 3.97
CA TYR A 70 -3.47 23.49 4.16
C TYR A 70 -4.72 24.07 4.85
N GLN A 71 -4.54 24.97 5.83
CA GLN A 71 -5.65 25.55 6.59
C GLN A 71 -6.48 26.48 5.70
N THR A 72 -5.84 27.30 4.88
CA THR A 72 -6.48 28.16 3.89
C THR A 72 -7.28 27.33 2.89
N ILE A 73 -6.68 26.27 2.32
CA ILE A 73 -7.35 25.36 1.38
C ILE A 73 -8.56 24.69 2.04
N ALA A 74 -8.42 24.20 3.28
CA ALA A 74 -9.52 23.59 4.01
C ALA A 74 -10.66 24.56 4.32
N ALA A 75 -10.35 25.81 4.71
CA ALA A 75 -11.33 26.86 4.96
C ALA A 75 -12.15 27.23 3.72
N LEU A 76 -11.55 27.11 2.53
CA LEU A 76 -12.21 27.31 1.23
C LEU A 76 -12.98 26.10 0.73
N GLY A 77 -13.14 25.07 1.58
CA GLY A 77 -13.91 23.86 1.27
C GLY A 77 -13.15 22.74 0.58
N GLY A 78 -11.82 22.86 0.44
CA GLY A 78 -10.91 21.82 -0.03
C GLY A 78 -10.55 20.79 1.04
N GLY A 79 -9.42 20.12 0.84
CA GLY A 79 -8.90 19.10 1.76
C GLY A 79 -9.74 17.82 1.81
N ILE A 80 -9.54 17.05 2.87
CA ILE A 80 -10.21 15.74 3.04
C ILE A 80 -11.74 15.84 2.97
N LEU A 81 -12.32 16.93 3.49
CA LEU A 81 -13.77 17.10 3.52
C LEU A 81 -14.40 17.26 2.12
N GLN A 82 -13.63 17.72 1.13
CA GLN A 82 -14.06 17.70 -0.27
C GLN A 82 -14.23 16.26 -0.76
N SER A 83 -13.22 15.40 -0.52
CA SER A 83 -13.29 13.99 -0.87
C SER A 83 -14.43 13.27 -0.16
N VAL A 84 -14.69 13.62 1.11
CA VAL A 84 -15.81 13.06 1.90
C VAL A 84 -17.16 13.42 1.29
N ARG A 85 -17.39 14.69 0.99
CA ARG A 85 -18.67 15.13 0.36
C ARG A 85 -18.89 14.45 -0.98
N ASP A 86 -17.85 14.37 -1.80
CA ASP A 86 -17.91 13.76 -3.11
C ASP A 86 -18.19 12.25 -3.01
N LEU A 87 -17.47 11.52 -2.15
CA LEU A 87 -17.69 10.09 -1.96
C LEU A 87 -19.08 9.76 -1.39
N ARG A 88 -19.53 10.52 -0.40
CA ARG A 88 -20.87 10.31 0.20
C ARG A 88 -21.98 10.40 -0.85
N GLY A 89 -21.84 11.34 -1.80
CA GLY A 89 -22.83 11.57 -2.86
C GLY A 89 -22.82 10.54 -4.02
N ARG A 90 -21.77 9.69 -4.11
CA ARG A 90 -21.64 8.74 -5.24
C ARG A 90 -22.29 7.39 -4.97
N PRO A 91 -22.95 6.79 -5.97
CA PRO A 91 -23.39 5.39 -5.90
C PRO A 91 -22.21 4.41 -5.81
N GLU A 92 -22.43 3.25 -5.16
CA GLU A 92 -21.42 2.17 -5.05
C GLU A 92 -20.90 1.73 -6.43
N ALA A 93 -21.78 1.53 -7.39
CA ALA A 93 -21.41 1.11 -8.75
C ALA A 93 -20.45 2.09 -9.46
N GLU A 94 -20.61 3.39 -9.22
CA GLU A 94 -19.71 4.40 -9.78
C GLU A 94 -18.33 4.36 -9.08
N LEU A 95 -18.31 4.25 -7.75
CA LEU A 95 -17.08 4.10 -6.99
C LEU A 95 -16.33 2.83 -7.39
N ALA A 96 -17.05 1.70 -7.58
CA ALA A 96 -16.47 0.45 -8.06
C ALA A 96 -15.83 0.61 -9.44
N ARG A 97 -16.51 1.26 -10.38
CA ARG A 97 -15.99 1.52 -11.75
C ARG A 97 -14.73 2.38 -11.72
N LEU A 98 -14.73 3.46 -10.93
CA LEU A 98 -13.57 4.36 -10.79
C LEU A 98 -12.40 3.63 -10.14
N THR A 99 -12.66 2.90 -9.07
CA THR A 99 -11.63 2.16 -8.33
C THR A 99 -11.03 1.04 -9.18
N ARG A 100 -11.85 0.32 -9.97
CA ARG A 100 -11.37 -0.71 -10.91
C ARG A 100 -10.31 -0.15 -11.87
N SER A 101 -10.55 0.99 -12.47
CA SER A 101 -9.58 1.62 -13.39
C SER A 101 -8.25 1.96 -12.69
N ARG A 102 -8.30 2.37 -11.43
CA ARG A 102 -7.12 2.68 -10.62
C ARG A 102 -6.35 1.41 -10.23
N LEU A 103 -7.05 0.36 -9.83
CA LEU A 103 -6.45 -0.95 -9.53
C LEU A 103 -5.75 -1.54 -10.76
N GLN A 104 -6.34 -1.38 -11.94
CA GLN A 104 -5.72 -1.79 -13.19
C GLN A 104 -4.45 -0.97 -13.51
N ALA A 105 -4.43 0.32 -13.17
CA ALA A 105 -3.23 1.13 -13.30
C ALA A 105 -2.14 0.71 -12.31
N LEU A 106 -2.49 0.43 -11.04
CA LEU A 106 -1.56 -0.13 -10.05
C LEU A 106 -0.98 -1.47 -10.52
N LEU A 107 -1.82 -2.38 -11.00
CA LEU A 107 -1.41 -3.67 -11.55
C LEU A 107 -0.48 -3.52 -12.76
N ALA A 108 -0.76 -2.59 -13.67
CA ALA A 108 0.08 -2.31 -14.83
C ALA A 108 1.47 -1.77 -14.45
N HIS A 109 1.65 -1.27 -13.22
CA HIS A 109 2.94 -0.88 -12.65
C HIS A 109 3.54 -1.97 -11.73
N GLY A 110 2.97 -3.19 -11.75
CA GLY A 110 3.53 -4.35 -11.07
C GLY A 110 2.96 -4.62 -9.68
N SER A 111 2.01 -3.84 -9.17
CA SER A 111 1.40 -4.07 -7.86
C SER A 111 0.39 -5.23 -7.94
N THR A 112 0.82 -6.43 -7.54
CA THR A 112 -0.01 -7.65 -7.53
C THR A 112 -0.80 -7.83 -6.25
N THR A 113 -0.37 -7.16 -5.18
CA THR A 113 -1.06 -7.09 -3.88
C THR A 113 -1.17 -5.62 -3.48
N VAL A 114 -2.38 -5.18 -3.15
CA VAL A 114 -2.68 -3.78 -2.86
C VAL A 114 -3.52 -3.68 -1.61
N GLU A 115 -3.03 -2.99 -0.59
CA GLU A 115 -3.89 -2.55 0.51
C GLU A 115 -4.81 -1.44 0.03
N VAL A 116 -6.08 -1.54 0.36
CA VAL A 116 -7.06 -0.50 0.06
C VAL A 116 -7.77 -0.09 1.34
N LYS A 117 -7.53 1.15 1.77
CA LYS A 117 -8.13 1.72 2.98
C LYS A 117 -9.46 2.42 2.67
N SER A 118 -10.41 2.36 3.61
CA SER A 118 -11.54 3.30 3.67
C SER A 118 -11.08 4.66 4.23
N GLY A 119 -11.95 5.43 4.86
CA GLY A 119 -11.59 6.67 5.56
C GLY A 119 -12.01 7.96 4.87
N TYR A 120 -12.71 7.89 3.75
CA TYR A 120 -13.37 9.05 3.13
C TYR A 120 -14.88 9.08 3.35
N GLY A 121 -15.42 8.18 4.15
CA GLY A 121 -16.83 8.19 4.55
C GLY A 121 -17.09 9.09 5.75
N LEU A 122 -16.32 8.91 6.81
CA LEU A 122 -16.42 9.53 8.13
C LEU A 122 -17.77 9.32 8.83
N ASP A 123 -18.68 8.56 8.25
CA ASP A 123 -19.88 8.04 8.87
C ASP A 123 -20.03 6.54 8.60
N ALA A 124 -20.86 5.86 9.40
CA ALA A 124 -20.97 4.41 9.32
C ALA A 124 -21.44 3.92 7.93
N ALA A 125 -22.43 4.59 7.33
CA ALA A 125 -22.97 4.17 6.04
C ALA A 125 -21.95 4.30 4.90
N ALA A 126 -21.24 5.43 4.86
CA ALA A 126 -20.26 5.72 3.81
C ALA A 126 -18.95 4.93 3.98
N GLU A 127 -18.51 4.65 5.22
CA GLU A 127 -17.34 3.77 5.45
C GLU A 127 -17.65 2.32 5.04
N LEU A 128 -18.81 1.79 5.45
CA LEU A 128 -19.25 0.45 5.04
C LEU A 128 -19.44 0.38 3.51
N LYS A 129 -19.94 1.44 2.88
CA LYS A 129 -20.03 1.55 1.41
C LYS A 129 -18.67 1.39 0.75
N GLN A 130 -17.64 2.11 1.21
CA GLN A 130 -16.28 1.96 0.68
C GLN A 130 -15.76 0.53 0.82
N LEU A 131 -15.90 -0.07 1.99
CA LEU A 131 -15.43 -1.43 2.25
C LEU A 131 -16.18 -2.48 1.43
N ARG A 132 -17.48 -2.29 1.16
CA ARG A 132 -18.25 -3.16 0.25
C ARG A 132 -17.76 -3.07 -1.18
N VAL A 133 -17.43 -1.87 -1.67
CA VAL A 133 -16.80 -1.67 -2.98
C VAL A 133 -15.47 -2.43 -3.06
N ILE A 134 -14.62 -2.36 -2.03
CA ILE A 134 -13.35 -3.11 -2.00
C ILE A 134 -13.62 -4.62 -2.05
N ARG A 135 -14.58 -5.13 -1.28
CA ARG A 135 -14.96 -6.55 -1.26
C ARG A 135 -15.48 -7.03 -2.61
N GLU A 136 -16.31 -6.23 -3.28
CA GLU A 136 -16.79 -6.55 -4.64
C GLU A 136 -15.64 -6.67 -5.62
N LEU A 137 -14.71 -5.70 -5.60
CA LEU A 137 -13.56 -5.69 -6.49
C LEU A 137 -12.55 -6.80 -6.18
N ALA A 138 -12.37 -7.16 -4.92
CA ALA A 138 -11.51 -8.28 -4.52
C ALA A 138 -11.93 -9.62 -5.11
N ALA A 139 -13.21 -9.79 -5.46
CA ALA A 139 -13.73 -10.99 -6.10
C ALA A 139 -13.55 -11.02 -7.63
N SER A 140 -13.21 -9.90 -8.26
CA SER A 140 -13.19 -9.75 -9.72
C SER A 140 -11.88 -9.24 -10.30
N GLU A 141 -11.05 -8.57 -9.52
CA GLU A 141 -9.78 -8.04 -10.01
C GLU A 141 -8.65 -9.06 -9.84
N PRO A 142 -7.66 -9.09 -10.76
CA PRO A 142 -6.53 -10.00 -10.68
C PRO A 142 -5.62 -9.75 -9.48
N ALA A 143 -5.44 -8.48 -9.09
CA ALA A 143 -4.65 -8.13 -7.92
C ALA A 143 -5.33 -8.57 -6.63
N THR A 144 -4.56 -9.05 -5.68
CA THR A 144 -5.07 -9.32 -4.33
C THR A 144 -5.30 -8.00 -3.61
N LEU A 145 -6.55 -7.76 -3.19
CA LEU A 145 -6.90 -6.58 -2.40
C LEU A 145 -6.92 -6.93 -0.91
N VAL A 146 -6.28 -6.09 -0.10
CA VAL A 146 -6.23 -6.21 1.36
C VAL A 146 -7.02 -5.03 1.95
N PRO A 147 -8.29 -5.25 2.36
CA PRO A 147 -9.12 -4.17 2.84
C PRO A 147 -8.75 -3.77 4.27
N THR A 148 -8.63 -2.46 4.51
CA THR A 148 -8.35 -1.86 5.82
C THR A 148 -9.42 -0.80 6.15
N PHE A 149 -10.05 -0.92 7.32
CA PHE A 149 -10.89 0.15 7.85
C PHE A 149 -10.01 1.25 8.44
N LEU A 150 -10.19 2.50 8.02
CA LEU A 150 -9.43 3.64 8.50
C LEU A 150 -10.31 4.64 9.26
N ALA A 151 -10.01 4.83 10.54
CA ALA A 151 -10.47 5.99 11.31
C ALA A 151 -9.58 7.19 10.94
N HIS A 152 -10.00 7.97 9.92
CA HIS A 152 -9.17 8.97 9.28
C HIS A 152 -9.26 10.34 9.95
N ALA A 153 -10.47 10.83 10.19
CA ALA A 153 -10.70 12.14 10.81
C ALA A 153 -11.98 12.15 11.62
N VAL A 154 -12.08 13.09 12.57
CA VAL A 154 -13.33 13.38 13.25
C VAL A 154 -14.15 14.32 12.37
N PRO A 155 -15.35 13.92 11.91
CA PRO A 155 -16.16 14.75 11.03
C PRO A 155 -16.67 16.01 11.75
N PRO A 156 -16.96 17.09 11.01
CA PRO A 156 -17.34 18.38 11.59
C PRO A 156 -18.47 18.30 12.60
N GLU A 157 -19.44 17.44 12.36
CA GLU A 157 -20.63 17.23 13.23
C GLU A 157 -20.29 16.63 14.60
N PHE A 158 -19.10 16.06 14.77
CA PHE A 158 -18.63 15.46 16.03
C PHE A 158 -17.47 16.21 16.69
N ARG A 159 -17.05 17.36 16.15
CA ARG A 159 -15.87 18.09 16.70
C ARG A 159 -16.04 18.40 18.20
N GLU A 160 -17.22 18.85 18.60
CA GLU A 160 -17.55 19.16 19.98
C GLU A 160 -18.03 17.94 20.78
N ARG A 161 -18.18 16.79 20.11
CA ARG A 161 -18.72 15.54 20.69
C ARG A 161 -17.81 14.35 20.37
N ARG A 162 -16.49 14.56 20.41
CA ARG A 162 -15.51 13.52 20.11
C ARG A 162 -15.73 12.18 20.83
N PRO A 163 -16.11 12.17 22.15
CA PRO A 163 -16.39 10.89 22.81
C PRO A 163 -17.58 10.11 22.21
N GLU A 164 -18.54 10.79 21.58
CA GLU A 164 -19.65 10.13 20.90
C GLU A 164 -19.17 9.49 19.59
N TYR A 165 -18.29 10.17 18.86
CA TYR A 165 -17.70 9.62 17.65
C TYR A 165 -16.83 8.40 17.94
N LEU A 166 -16.03 8.44 19.02
CA LEU A 166 -15.24 7.28 19.46
C LEU A 166 -16.15 6.09 19.81
N ARG A 167 -17.29 6.32 20.47
CA ARG A 167 -18.29 5.26 20.73
C ARG A 167 -18.85 4.71 19.42
N LEU A 168 -19.23 5.56 18.46
CA LEU A 168 -19.70 5.13 17.15
C LEU A 168 -18.66 4.22 16.46
N LEU A 169 -17.38 4.62 16.48
CA LEU A 169 -16.30 3.80 15.90
C LEU A 169 -16.15 2.46 16.61
N CYS A 170 -16.07 2.49 17.96
CA CYS A 170 -15.70 1.32 18.76
C CYS A 170 -16.85 0.34 19.00
N ASP A 171 -18.07 0.85 19.20
CA ASP A 171 -19.21 0.05 19.65
C ASP A 171 -20.15 -0.32 18.48
N GLU A 172 -20.07 0.38 17.34
CA GLU A 172 -20.96 0.14 16.21
C GLU A 172 -20.19 -0.24 14.93
N LEU A 173 -19.27 0.62 14.46
CA LEU A 173 -18.67 0.50 13.14
C LEU A 173 -17.63 -0.63 13.08
N ILE A 174 -16.68 -0.69 14.01
CA ILE A 174 -15.67 -1.77 14.08
C ILE A 174 -16.34 -3.14 14.25
N PRO A 175 -17.31 -3.33 15.17
CA PRO A 175 -18.06 -4.58 15.24
C PRO A 175 -18.80 -4.96 13.95
N ALA A 176 -19.37 -3.98 13.24
CA ALA A 176 -20.03 -4.21 11.96
C ALA A 176 -19.03 -4.66 10.88
N VAL A 177 -17.89 -3.97 10.76
CA VAL A 177 -16.80 -4.31 9.84
C VAL A 177 -16.31 -5.75 10.06
N ALA A 178 -16.08 -6.11 11.33
CA ALA A 178 -15.61 -7.46 11.68
C ALA A 178 -16.68 -8.53 11.42
N ARG A 179 -17.94 -8.29 11.84
CA ARG A 179 -19.04 -9.22 11.63
C ARG A 179 -19.30 -9.51 10.15
N GLU A 180 -19.25 -8.46 9.31
CA GLU A 180 -19.46 -8.58 7.87
C GLU A 180 -18.18 -8.97 7.11
N ARG A 181 -17.04 -9.13 7.81
CA ARG A 181 -15.71 -9.45 7.24
C ARG A 181 -15.32 -8.50 6.11
N LEU A 182 -15.53 -7.20 6.33
CA LEU A 182 -15.28 -6.16 5.32
C LEU A 182 -13.84 -5.68 5.29
N ALA A 183 -13.10 -5.85 6.38
CA ALA A 183 -11.68 -5.53 6.48
C ALA A 183 -10.93 -6.58 7.29
N VAL A 184 -9.62 -6.68 7.05
CA VAL A 184 -8.70 -7.55 7.80
C VAL A 184 -7.87 -6.76 8.82
N ALA A 185 -7.82 -5.44 8.67
CA ALA A 185 -7.09 -4.54 9.56
C ALA A 185 -7.90 -3.27 9.85
N CYS A 186 -7.54 -2.60 10.93
CA CYS A 186 -7.99 -1.27 11.31
C CYS A 186 -6.78 -0.34 11.41
N ASP A 187 -6.91 0.84 10.87
CA ASP A 187 -5.91 1.90 10.86
C ASP A 187 -6.47 3.16 11.53
N VAL A 188 -5.61 3.97 12.11
CA VAL A 188 -5.99 5.26 12.71
C VAL A 188 -5.00 6.34 12.30
N PHE A 189 -5.51 7.50 11.90
CA PHE A 189 -4.67 8.66 11.66
C PHE A 189 -4.33 9.36 12.99
N CYS A 190 -3.18 8.96 13.56
CA CYS A 190 -2.71 9.43 14.86
C CYS A 190 -1.85 10.68 14.71
N GLU A 191 -2.48 11.85 14.69
CA GLU A 191 -1.82 13.14 14.52
C GLU A 191 -2.52 14.23 15.35
N PRO A 192 -1.79 15.26 15.80
CA PRO A 192 -2.41 16.43 16.44
C PRO A 192 -3.49 17.06 15.56
N GLY A 193 -4.67 17.24 16.11
CA GLY A 193 -5.82 17.77 15.39
C GLY A 193 -6.71 16.71 14.72
N TRP A 194 -6.25 15.48 14.58
CA TRP A 194 -7.02 14.29 14.16
C TRP A 194 -7.35 13.42 15.36
N PHE A 195 -6.73 12.25 15.50
CA PHE A 195 -6.83 11.44 16.70
C PHE A 195 -5.55 11.57 17.53
N ASP A 196 -5.66 11.85 18.81
CA ASP A 196 -4.51 11.79 19.70
C ASP A 196 -4.16 10.33 20.06
N VAL A 197 -3.01 10.13 20.73
CA VAL A 197 -2.52 8.79 21.09
C VAL A 197 -3.49 8.01 21.96
N ALA A 198 -4.25 8.67 22.85
CA ALA A 198 -5.21 8.00 23.74
C ALA A 198 -6.47 7.57 22.98
N GLU A 199 -6.97 8.43 22.09
CA GLU A 199 -8.09 8.14 21.20
C GLU A 199 -7.71 7.02 20.20
N ALA A 200 -6.54 7.11 19.56
CA ALA A 200 -6.03 6.09 18.65
C ALA A 200 -5.87 4.74 19.36
N ARG A 201 -5.33 4.72 20.57
CA ARG A 201 -5.24 3.51 21.40
C ARG A 201 -6.61 2.90 21.68
N THR A 202 -7.60 3.73 21.95
CA THR A 202 -8.97 3.28 22.22
C THR A 202 -9.56 2.57 21.00
N VAL A 203 -9.48 3.18 19.83
CA VAL A 203 -9.97 2.62 18.55
C VAL A 203 -9.23 1.32 18.20
N LEU A 204 -7.90 1.34 18.24
CA LEU A 204 -7.09 0.15 17.90
C LEU A 204 -7.30 -0.99 18.89
N THR A 205 -7.52 -0.69 20.17
CA THR A 205 -7.83 -1.72 21.16
C THR A 205 -9.19 -2.36 20.90
N ALA A 206 -10.19 -1.57 20.50
CA ALA A 206 -11.48 -2.09 20.07
C ALA A 206 -11.34 -2.99 18.84
N ALA A 207 -10.59 -2.55 17.81
CA ALA A 207 -10.32 -3.31 16.60
C ALA A 207 -9.69 -4.67 16.89
N ARG A 208 -8.68 -4.71 17.76
CA ARG A 208 -8.02 -5.95 18.19
C ARG A 208 -8.99 -6.94 18.87
N ARG A 209 -9.90 -6.45 19.71
CA ARG A 209 -10.92 -7.31 20.36
C ARG A 209 -11.84 -8.00 19.34
N HIS A 210 -11.96 -7.42 18.14
CA HIS A 210 -12.73 -7.97 17.03
C HIS A 210 -11.87 -8.73 16.01
N GLY A 211 -10.59 -9.01 16.33
CA GLY A 211 -9.69 -9.83 15.52
C GLY A 211 -9.10 -9.12 14.30
N LEU A 212 -9.19 -7.78 14.23
CA LEU A 212 -8.55 -7.01 13.16
C LEU A 212 -7.07 -6.77 13.47
N GLY A 213 -6.21 -6.88 12.44
CA GLY A 213 -4.85 -6.40 12.47
C GLY A 213 -4.82 -4.89 12.71
N LEU A 214 -3.71 -4.37 13.24
CA LEU A 214 -3.60 -2.95 13.58
C LEU A 214 -2.59 -2.26 12.67
N LYS A 215 -2.90 -1.04 12.24
CA LYS A 215 -2.01 -0.15 11.50
C LYS A 215 -2.15 1.27 12.04
N VAL A 216 -1.16 2.11 11.84
CA VAL A 216 -1.19 3.50 12.31
C VAL A 216 -0.58 4.42 11.26
N HIS A 217 -1.33 5.43 10.78
CA HIS A 217 -0.72 6.62 10.21
C HIS A 217 -0.08 7.36 11.37
N ALA A 218 1.24 7.45 11.36
CA ALA A 218 2.03 7.85 12.53
C ALA A 218 3.07 8.91 12.15
N ASP A 219 3.11 9.98 12.95
CA ASP A 219 4.19 10.97 12.87
C ASP A 219 4.42 11.51 11.44
N GLU A 220 3.33 11.73 10.67
CA GLU A 220 3.41 12.25 9.30
C GLU A 220 3.80 13.73 9.28
N LEU A 221 3.12 14.52 10.10
CA LEU A 221 3.28 15.96 10.15
C LEU A 221 4.29 16.38 11.21
N GLU A 222 4.16 15.79 12.40
CA GLU A 222 5.05 16.04 13.54
C GLU A 222 5.15 14.79 14.44
N GLY A 223 6.09 14.78 15.37
CA GLY A 223 6.26 13.67 16.30
C GLY A 223 5.10 13.62 17.30
N SER A 224 4.13 12.76 17.04
CA SER A 224 2.92 12.59 17.83
C SER A 224 2.98 11.45 18.85
N GLY A 225 3.98 10.54 18.72
CA GLY A 225 4.07 9.29 19.49
C GLY A 225 3.29 8.14 18.85
N GLY A 226 2.88 8.31 17.59
CA GLY A 226 2.16 7.29 16.81
C GLY A 226 3.02 6.04 16.57
N ALA A 227 4.31 6.20 16.32
CA ALA A 227 5.24 5.09 16.12
C ALA A 227 5.42 4.26 17.40
N GLU A 228 5.56 4.92 18.56
CA GLU A 228 5.63 4.26 19.86
C GLU A 228 4.31 3.53 20.20
N LEU A 229 3.18 4.14 19.84
CA LEU A 229 1.86 3.51 19.99
C LEU A 229 1.77 2.24 19.15
N ALA A 230 2.14 2.31 17.87
CA ALA A 230 2.10 1.18 16.94
C ALA A 230 2.96 0.02 17.42
N ALA A 231 4.23 0.28 17.77
CA ALA A 231 5.15 -0.71 18.31
C ALA A 231 4.63 -1.32 19.61
N GLY A 232 4.16 -0.49 20.56
CA GLY A 232 3.65 -0.94 21.85
C GLY A 232 2.34 -1.75 21.75
N LEU A 233 1.59 -1.59 20.67
CA LEU A 233 0.40 -2.39 20.36
C LEU A 233 0.72 -3.60 19.47
N GLY A 234 1.94 -3.82 19.01
CA GLY A 234 2.27 -4.87 18.05
C GLY A 234 1.46 -4.71 16.75
N ALA A 235 1.38 -3.48 16.24
CA ALA A 235 0.72 -3.21 14.97
C ALA A 235 1.51 -3.85 13.81
N LEU A 236 0.83 -4.18 12.72
CA LEU A 236 1.45 -4.66 11.47
C LEU A 236 2.40 -3.60 10.91
N SER A 237 1.97 -2.34 10.94
CA SER A 237 2.81 -1.24 10.46
C SER A 237 2.55 0.08 11.19
N ALA A 238 3.55 0.97 11.11
CA ALA A 238 3.49 2.39 11.37
C ALA A 238 3.88 3.11 10.09
N ASP A 239 2.98 3.92 9.55
CA ASP A 239 3.07 4.45 8.21
C ASP A 239 3.39 5.96 8.25
N HIS A 240 4.09 6.52 7.24
CA HIS A 240 4.62 7.88 7.07
C HIS A 240 5.93 8.15 7.79
N LEU A 241 5.94 8.42 9.09
CA LEU A 241 7.12 8.56 9.96
C LEU A 241 8.06 9.74 9.64
N ALA A 242 7.60 10.78 8.93
CA ALA A 242 8.44 11.93 8.60
C ALA A 242 8.79 12.79 9.84
N GLY A 243 7.96 12.74 10.87
CA GLY A 243 8.15 13.40 12.16
C GLY A 243 8.62 12.50 13.30
N ILE A 244 8.91 11.24 13.02
CA ILE A 244 9.22 10.23 14.05
C ILE A 244 10.32 10.68 15.04
N SER A 245 10.09 10.41 16.32
CA SER A 245 11.05 10.66 17.41
C SER A 245 12.15 9.60 17.48
N GLU A 246 13.24 9.92 18.22
CA GLU A 246 14.28 8.91 18.55
C GLU A 246 13.71 7.73 19.36
N ALA A 247 12.72 7.99 20.20
CA ALA A 247 12.03 6.94 20.96
C ALA A 247 11.23 6.05 20.04
N GLY A 248 10.54 6.64 19.03
CA GLY A 248 9.80 5.91 17.98
C GLY A 248 10.73 5.02 17.16
N VAL A 249 11.88 5.54 16.70
CA VAL A 249 12.89 4.73 15.97
C VAL A 249 13.30 3.51 16.79
N ARG A 250 13.63 3.71 18.10
CA ARG A 250 14.00 2.59 18.97
C ARG A 250 12.85 1.61 19.22
N ALA A 251 11.63 2.13 19.35
CA ALA A 251 10.45 1.29 19.57
C ALA A 251 10.17 0.40 18.36
N LEU A 252 10.23 0.95 17.14
CA LEU A 252 10.06 0.17 15.92
C LEU A 252 11.18 -0.86 15.73
N ALA A 253 12.44 -0.46 15.99
CA ALA A 253 13.59 -1.37 15.91
C ALA A 253 13.52 -2.55 16.90
N ALA A 254 12.81 -2.39 18.02
CA ALA A 254 12.64 -3.42 19.05
C ALA A 254 11.34 -4.22 18.89
N SER A 255 10.62 -4.07 17.77
CA SER A 255 9.32 -4.70 17.52
C SER A 255 9.26 -5.32 16.12
N ASP A 256 8.20 -6.12 15.87
CA ASP A 256 7.90 -6.66 14.54
C ASP A 256 7.08 -5.67 13.66
N THR A 257 6.79 -4.47 14.17
CA THR A 257 6.04 -3.44 13.44
C THR A 257 6.86 -2.89 12.28
N VAL A 258 6.34 -2.99 11.07
CA VAL A 258 7.02 -2.51 9.86
C VAL A 258 6.88 -0.99 9.73
N ALA A 259 7.99 -0.29 9.49
CA ALA A 259 8.01 1.13 9.15
C ALA A 259 7.68 1.32 7.66
N VAL A 260 6.49 1.80 7.31
CA VAL A 260 6.08 2.03 5.93
C VAL A 260 6.34 3.49 5.56
N LEU A 261 7.23 3.73 4.61
CA LEU A 261 7.63 5.07 4.20
C LEU A 261 6.97 5.47 2.87
N LEU A 262 6.56 6.73 2.77
CA LEU A 262 5.72 7.25 1.70
C LEU A 262 6.38 8.48 1.02
N PRO A 263 7.54 8.30 0.36
CA PRO A 263 8.32 9.42 -0.16
C PRO A 263 7.59 10.22 -1.24
N ALA A 264 6.69 9.62 -2.02
CA ALA A 264 5.92 10.32 -3.04
C ALA A 264 4.99 11.38 -2.44
N THR A 265 4.39 11.10 -1.29
CA THR A 265 3.56 12.04 -0.52
C THR A 265 4.37 13.26 -0.11
N MET A 266 5.55 13.05 0.47
CA MET A 266 6.42 14.15 0.90
C MET A 266 6.88 15.04 -0.26
N VAL A 267 7.21 14.44 -1.41
CA VAL A 267 7.56 15.18 -2.62
C VAL A 267 6.36 15.98 -3.14
N PHE A 268 5.19 15.36 -3.25
CA PHE A 268 3.98 16.02 -3.74
C PHE A 268 3.51 17.19 -2.84
N LEU A 269 3.69 17.03 -1.52
CA LEU A 269 3.40 18.08 -0.53
C LEU A 269 4.51 19.13 -0.45
N ARG A 270 5.62 18.99 -1.19
CA ARG A 270 6.80 19.87 -1.10
C ARG A 270 7.36 19.96 0.33
N SER A 271 7.21 18.88 1.09
CA SER A 271 7.72 18.80 2.46
C SER A 271 9.25 18.82 2.46
N ARG A 272 9.83 19.59 3.38
CA ARG A 272 11.27 19.55 3.67
C ARG A 272 11.64 18.42 4.62
N ARG A 273 10.65 17.83 5.31
CA ARG A 273 10.85 16.69 6.18
C ARG A 273 10.72 15.41 5.35
N GLN A 274 11.56 14.46 5.66
CA GLN A 274 11.53 13.10 5.10
C GLN A 274 11.67 12.10 6.24
N ALA A 275 11.07 10.94 6.09
CA ALA A 275 11.24 9.86 7.05
C ALA A 275 12.74 9.45 7.13
N PRO A 276 13.30 9.24 8.34
CA PRO A 276 14.72 8.95 8.50
C PRO A 276 15.04 7.49 8.19
N ALA A 277 14.81 7.09 6.93
CA ALA A 277 14.89 5.71 6.49
C ALA A 277 16.21 5.02 6.81
N ARG A 278 17.35 5.71 6.60
CA ARG A 278 18.67 5.14 6.89
C ARG A 278 18.82 4.82 8.37
N ARG A 279 18.34 5.71 9.25
CA ARG A 279 18.37 5.51 10.71
C ARG A 279 17.48 4.34 11.16
N LEU A 280 16.28 4.22 10.58
CA LEU A 280 15.38 3.09 10.85
C LEU A 280 16.05 1.76 10.48
N ILE A 281 16.64 1.67 9.28
CA ILE A 281 17.33 0.45 8.82
C ILE A 281 18.56 0.14 9.71
N GLU A 282 19.37 1.14 10.03
CA GLU A 282 20.57 0.98 10.88
C GLU A 282 20.22 0.62 12.32
N ALA A 283 19.07 1.06 12.81
CA ALA A 283 18.54 0.64 14.11
C ALA A 283 17.98 -0.79 14.12
N GLY A 284 17.75 -1.41 12.94
CA GLY A 284 17.23 -2.76 12.81
C GLY A 284 15.73 -2.85 12.53
N ALA A 285 15.03 -1.73 12.29
CA ALA A 285 13.62 -1.75 11.92
C ALA A 285 13.43 -2.28 10.48
N ALA A 286 12.40 -3.09 10.28
CA ALA A 286 11.97 -3.46 8.93
C ALA A 286 11.31 -2.24 8.25
N VAL A 287 11.80 -1.89 7.05
CA VAL A 287 11.31 -0.75 6.27
C VAL A 287 10.60 -1.23 5.02
N ALA A 288 9.34 -0.80 4.81
CA ALA A 288 8.60 -0.97 3.58
C ALA A 288 8.39 0.38 2.89
N LEU A 289 7.99 0.33 1.62
CA LEU A 289 7.63 1.47 0.78
C LEU A 289 6.24 1.24 0.19
N ALA A 290 5.45 2.30 0.08
CA ALA A 290 4.15 2.26 -0.57
C ALA A 290 3.86 3.55 -1.34
N THR A 291 2.85 3.52 -2.20
CA THR A 291 2.50 4.68 -3.02
C THR A 291 1.76 5.76 -2.24
N ASP A 292 1.04 5.39 -1.20
CA ASP A 292 0.01 6.24 -0.58
C ASP A 292 -0.98 6.77 -1.63
N PHE A 293 -1.30 5.97 -2.63
CA PHE A 293 -2.13 6.42 -3.73
C PHE A 293 -3.48 6.95 -3.24
N ASN A 294 -3.66 8.27 -3.37
CA ASN A 294 -4.83 8.99 -2.88
C ASN A 294 -5.13 10.23 -3.73
N PRO A 295 -6.34 10.84 -3.61
CA PRO A 295 -6.74 11.94 -4.48
C PRO A 295 -6.06 13.28 -4.19
N GLY A 296 -5.32 13.43 -3.10
CA GLY A 296 -4.93 14.76 -2.62
C GLY A 296 -3.47 14.98 -2.33
N THR A 297 -2.75 13.96 -1.90
CA THR A 297 -1.38 14.10 -1.42
C THR A 297 -0.39 13.15 -2.11
N SER A 298 -0.88 12.12 -2.82
CA SER A 298 -0.02 11.20 -3.57
C SER A 298 -0.76 10.57 -4.77
N PRO A 299 -0.90 11.27 -5.89
CA PRO A 299 -1.60 10.74 -7.07
C PRO A 299 -0.69 9.88 -7.94
N THR A 300 0.09 8.96 -7.35
CA THR A 300 0.97 8.04 -8.07
C THR A 300 0.55 6.59 -7.89
N VAL A 301 0.64 5.82 -8.98
CA VAL A 301 0.30 4.38 -9.00
C VAL A 301 1.54 3.48 -9.15
N GLY A 302 2.73 4.06 -9.25
CA GLY A 302 3.95 3.33 -9.60
C GLY A 302 4.90 3.11 -8.44
N LEU A 303 4.97 1.89 -7.88
CA LEU A 303 6.01 1.52 -6.93
C LEU A 303 7.44 1.68 -7.47
N PRO A 304 7.74 1.48 -8.78
CA PRO A 304 9.05 1.82 -9.34
C PRO A 304 9.45 3.29 -9.11
N LEU A 305 8.53 4.24 -9.27
CA LEU A 305 8.78 5.65 -8.94
C LEU A 305 9.06 5.83 -7.44
N VAL A 306 8.29 5.18 -6.59
CA VAL A 306 8.48 5.24 -5.12
C VAL A 306 9.84 4.69 -4.72
N MET A 307 10.28 3.57 -5.33
CA MET A 307 11.63 3.03 -5.13
C MET A 307 12.72 4.01 -5.58
N ALA A 308 12.56 4.63 -6.75
CA ALA A 308 13.52 5.63 -7.26
C ALA A 308 13.62 6.85 -6.33
N LEU A 309 12.50 7.32 -5.79
CA LEU A 309 12.47 8.38 -4.78
C LEU A 309 13.14 7.94 -3.48
N ALA A 310 12.91 6.71 -3.01
CA ALA A 310 13.53 6.20 -1.81
C ALA A 310 15.06 6.08 -1.94
N VAL A 311 15.54 5.64 -3.11
CA VAL A 311 17.00 5.61 -3.38
C VAL A 311 17.58 7.01 -3.43
N SER A 312 16.93 7.95 -4.13
CA SER A 312 17.47 9.30 -4.37
C SER A 312 17.28 10.26 -3.18
N GLN A 313 16.20 10.13 -2.39
CA GLN A 313 15.84 11.07 -1.33
C GLN A 313 16.03 10.51 0.08
N LEU A 314 15.83 9.19 0.27
CA LEU A 314 15.88 8.57 1.59
C LEU A 314 17.17 7.76 1.83
N GLY A 315 18.05 7.65 0.82
CA GLY A 315 19.33 6.95 0.92
C GLY A 315 19.21 5.43 1.03
N LEU A 316 18.13 4.83 0.52
CA LEU A 316 18.03 3.37 0.41
C LEU A 316 18.96 2.86 -0.69
N ARG A 317 19.53 1.67 -0.49
CA ARG A 317 20.17 0.92 -1.57
C ARG A 317 19.10 0.27 -2.44
N HIS A 318 19.41 -0.02 -3.70
CA HIS A 318 18.46 -0.67 -4.62
C HIS A 318 17.88 -1.97 -4.07
N ALA A 319 18.71 -2.80 -3.40
CA ALA A 319 18.25 -4.04 -2.78
C ALA A 319 17.29 -3.80 -1.60
N GLU A 320 17.55 -2.75 -0.80
CA GLU A 320 16.65 -2.34 0.28
C GLU A 320 15.33 -1.82 -0.26
N ALA A 321 15.36 -1.01 -1.33
CA ALA A 321 14.15 -0.50 -1.98
C ALA A 321 13.32 -1.63 -2.61
N LEU A 322 13.96 -2.62 -3.24
CA LEU A 322 13.27 -3.80 -3.77
C LEU A 322 12.65 -4.64 -2.64
N ALA A 323 13.41 -4.93 -1.57
CA ALA A 323 12.87 -5.65 -0.41
C ALA A 323 11.70 -4.90 0.24
N ALA A 324 11.74 -3.57 0.25
CA ALA A 324 10.71 -2.71 0.83
C ALA A 324 9.36 -2.80 0.09
N VAL A 325 9.35 -3.01 -1.23
CA VAL A 325 8.12 -3.17 -2.03
C VAL A 325 7.75 -4.64 -2.30
N THR A 326 8.46 -5.58 -1.70
CA THR A 326 8.21 -7.03 -1.85
C THR A 326 8.06 -7.69 -0.49
N VAL A 327 9.14 -8.19 0.10
CA VAL A 327 9.13 -8.95 1.38
C VAL A 327 8.58 -8.11 2.52
N ASN A 328 9.08 -6.88 2.70
CA ASN A 328 8.67 -6.02 3.81
C ASN A 328 7.27 -5.44 3.58
N GLY A 329 6.89 -5.12 2.33
CA GLY A 329 5.52 -4.76 1.99
C GLY A 329 4.52 -5.87 2.32
N ALA A 330 4.88 -7.14 2.04
CA ALA A 330 4.09 -8.30 2.42
C ALA A 330 4.00 -8.45 3.95
N ALA A 331 5.10 -8.21 4.68
CA ALA A 331 5.12 -8.24 6.15
C ALA A 331 4.20 -7.17 6.75
N ALA A 332 4.20 -5.94 6.20
CA ALA A 332 3.30 -4.85 6.62
C ALA A 332 1.80 -5.16 6.44
N LEU A 333 1.48 -6.21 5.69
CA LEU A 333 0.12 -6.72 5.49
C LEU A 333 -0.16 -8.07 6.18
N GLY A 334 0.82 -8.62 6.93
CA GLY A 334 0.71 -9.95 7.53
C GLY A 334 0.78 -11.10 6.52
N LEU A 335 1.33 -10.88 5.33
CA LEU A 335 1.37 -11.84 4.21
C LEU A 335 2.79 -12.36 3.88
N ALA A 336 3.77 -12.13 4.74
CA ALA A 336 5.18 -12.47 4.49
C ALA A 336 5.45 -13.96 4.26
N SER A 337 4.59 -14.86 4.74
CA SER A 337 4.69 -16.30 4.54
C SER A 337 4.14 -16.79 3.19
N ASP A 338 3.46 -15.91 2.43
CA ASP A 338 2.72 -16.30 1.22
C ASP A 338 3.21 -15.57 -0.04
N ARG A 339 3.77 -14.36 0.08
CA ARG A 339 4.13 -13.50 -1.06
C ARG A 339 5.36 -12.62 -0.81
N GLY A 340 5.77 -11.91 -1.85
CA GLY A 340 6.95 -11.02 -1.79
C GLY A 340 8.28 -11.73 -2.11
N GLN A 341 8.26 -13.02 -2.45
CA GLN A 341 9.48 -13.78 -2.79
C GLN A 341 9.26 -14.71 -3.99
N ILE A 342 10.31 -14.93 -4.77
CA ILE A 342 10.40 -16.00 -5.77
C ILE A 342 11.06 -17.20 -5.09
N ALA A 343 10.27 -17.99 -4.38
CA ALA A 343 10.74 -19.15 -3.66
C ALA A 343 9.68 -20.27 -3.68
N PRO A 344 10.09 -21.57 -3.59
CA PRO A 344 9.14 -22.68 -3.54
C PRO A 344 8.13 -22.50 -2.38
N GLY A 345 6.86 -22.77 -2.67
CA GLY A 345 5.74 -22.63 -1.74
C GLY A 345 5.07 -21.26 -1.76
N PHE A 346 5.73 -20.20 -2.23
CA PHE A 346 5.15 -18.87 -2.35
C PHE A 346 4.16 -18.78 -3.52
N ARG A 347 3.19 -17.87 -3.39
CA ARG A 347 2.26 -17.56 -4.47
C ARG A 347 3.03 -17.05 -5.68
N ALA A 348 2.66 -17.51 -6.87
CA ALA A 348 3.30 -17.14 -8.12
C ALA A 348 2.80 -15.78 -8.62
N ASP A 349 2.96 -14.73 -7.79
CA ASP A 349 2.76 -13.34 -8.16
C ASP A 349 4.10 -12.78 -8.64
N LEU A 350 4.17 -12.38 -9.92
CA LEU A 350 5.42 -12.08 -10.61
C LEU A 350 5.29 -10.84 -11.48
N VAL A 351 6.40 -10.12 -11.66
CA VAL A 351 6.51 -8.95 -12.53
C VAL A 351 7.73 -9.09 -13.41
N ALA A 352 7.53 -9.06 -14.73
CA ALA A 352 8.63 -8.96 -15.69
C ALA A 352 8.84 -7.50 -16.10
N CYS A 353 10.11 -7.07 -16.14
CA CYS A 353 10.52 -5.79 -16.69
C CYS A 353 11.50 -6.01 -17.84
N GLY A 354 11.34 -5.25 -18.93
CA GLY A 354 12.20 -5.28 -20.10
C GLY A 354 13.53 -4.56 -19.86
N VAL A 355 14.31 -5.01 -18.88
CA VAL A 355 15.58 -4.40 -18.46
C VAL A 355 16.67 -5.46 -18.36
N SER A 356 17.93 -5.04 -18.40
CA SER A 356 19.10 -5.94 -18.33
C SER A 356 19.70 -6.06 -16.93
N ASP A 357 19.46 -5.06 -16.07
CA ASP A 357 19.92 -5.01 -14.69
C ASP A 357 18.71 -4.85 -13.75
N TRP A 358 18.61 -5.69 -12.74
CA TRP A 358 17.52 -5.65 -11.77
C TRP A 358 17.40 -4.31 -11.01
N ARG A 359 18.47 -3.53 -10.94
CA ARG A 359 18.47 -2.20 -10.29
C ARG A 359 17.70 -1.16 -11.09
N GLU A 360 17.49 -1.41 -12.38
CA GLU A 360 16.81 -0.47 -13.29
C GLU A 360 15.35 -0.21 -12.87
N ALA A 361 14.71 -1.15 -12.19
CA ALA A 361 13.37 -0.93 -11.65
C ALA A 361 13.28 0.27 -10.68
N ALA A 362 14.36 0.59 -9.97
CA ALA A 362 14.45 1.73 -9.04
C ALA A 362 15.31 2.89 -9.58
N TYR A 363 15.73 2.84 -10.85
CA TYR A 363 16.60 3.84 -11.47
C TYR A 363 15.81 4.78 -12.38
N TRP A 364 14.95 4.24 -13.25
CA TRP A 364 14.23 5.00 -14.25
C TRP A 364 13.00 5.68 -13.64
N MET A 365 13.19 6.93 -13.20
CA MET A 365 12.16 7.72 -12.54
C MET A 365 11.04 8.07 -13.53
N GLY A 366 9.81 7.64 -13.22
CA GLY A 366 8.63 7.95 -14.04
C GLY A 366 8.41 7.07 -15.26
N ALA A 367 9.31 6.14 -15.59
CA ALA A 367 9.11 5.17 -16.66
C ALA A 367 8.41 3.91 -16.14
N ASN A 368 7.42 3.41 -16.87
CA ASN A 368 6.88 2.08 -16.62
C ASN A 368 7.63 1.04 -17.47
N LEU A 369 8.42 0.21 -16.82
CA LEU A 369 9.25 -0.83 -17.43
C LEU A 369 8.59 -2.22 -17.39
N VAL A 370 7.41 -2.33 -16.78
CA VAL A 370 6.68 -3.59 -16.64
C VAL A 370 6.17 -4.05 -17.99
N THR A 371 6.56 -5.25 -18.39
CA THR A 371 6.14 -5.88 -19.65
C THR A 371 5.02 -6.90 -19.44
N THR A 372 5.05 -7.62 -18.32
CA THR A 372 4.05 -8.63 -18.00
C THR A 372 3.90 -8.76 -16.48
N VAL A 373 2.70 -9.02 -16.04
CA VAL A 373 2.36 -9.30 -14.64
C VAL A 373 1.62 -10.63 -14.58
N TRP A 374 1.97 -11.45 -13.59
CA TRP A 374 1.23 -12.67 -13.26
C TRP A 374 0.73 -12.59 -11.83
N THR A 375 -0.48 -13.05 -11.61
CA THR A 375 -1.07 -13.26 -10.28
C THR A 375 -1.46 -14.74 -10.16
N GLY A 376 -0.96 -15.42 -9.14
CA GLY A 376 -1.17 -16.86 -8.98
C GLY A 376 -0.79 -17.67 -10.22
N GLY A 377 0.31 -17.31 -10.90
CA GLY A 377 0.80 -18.00 -12.10
C GLY A 377 0.05 -17.66 -13.39
N SER A 378 -1.06 -16.93 -13.34
CA SER A 378 -1.84 -16.54 -14.52
C SER A 378 -1.45 -15.16 -15.00
N ALA A 379 -1.15 -15.01 -16.30
CA ALA A 379 -0.81 -13.72 -16.91
C ALA A 379 -2.01 -12.77 -16.89
N CYS A 380 -1.77 -11.55 -16.46
CA CYS A 380 -2.80 -10.52 -16.36
C CYS A 380 -2.83 -9.68 -17.65
N PRO A 381 -4.02 -9.37 -18.20
CA PRO A 381 -4.14 -8.42 -19.30
C PRO A 381 -3.81 -7.01 -18.82
N LEU A 382 -2.72 -6.42 -19.33
CA LEU A 382 -2.35 -5.03 -19.03
C LEU A 382 -3.00 -4.10 -20.05
N ARG A 383 -3.66 -3.04 -19.59
CA ARG A 383 -4.35 -2.08 -20.48
C ARG A 383 -3.44 -1.01 -21.09
N SER A 384 -2.21 -0.84 -20.58
CA SER A 384 -1.22 0.09 -21.12
C SER A 384 -0.02 -0.67 -21.63
N ALA A 385 0.42 -0.38 -22.87
CA ALA A 385 1.68 -0.91 -23.37
C ALA A 385 2.85 -0.29 -22.56
N PRO A 386 3.90 -1.09 -22.25
CA PRO A 386 5.09 -0.56 -21.59
C PRO A 386 5.79 0.45 -22.51
N VAL A 387 6.37 1.47 -21.90
CA VAL A 387 7.20 2.43 -22.63
C VAL A 387 8.54 1.76 -22.95
N SER A 388 8.86 1.57 -24.23
CA SER A 388 10.20 1.14 -24.65
C SER A 388 11.14 2.34 -24.60
N LEU A 389 12.10 2.31 -23.71
CA LEU A 389 13.15 3.33 -23.60
C LEU A 389 14.39 3.02 -24.48
N GLY A 390 14.25 2.18 -25.49
CA GLY A 390 15.32 1.85 -26.46
C GLY A 390 16.38 0.88 -25.93
N PHE A 391 16.10 0.17 -24.85
CA PHE A 391 16.97 -0.90 -24.36
C PHE A 391 16.70 -2.16 -25.16
N HIS A 392 17.66 -2.56 -25.99
CA HIS A 392 17.64 -3.85 -26.67
C HIS A 392 18.12 -4.91 -25.67
N VAL A 393 17.22 -5.74 -25.19
CA VAL A 393 17.60 -7.05 -24.67
C VAL A 393 17.87 -7.89 -25.91
N GLU A 394 19.13 -8.11 -26.24
CA GLU A 394 19.49 -9.11 -27.29
C GLU A 394 18.95 -10.46 -26.81
N ALA A 395 18.16 -11.08 -27.68
CA ALA A 395 17.47 -12.34 -27.44
C ALA A 395 18.45 -13.54 -27.35
#